data_d7d7b9e6835d154e35e93636a53993d8
#
_entry.id   d7d7b9e6835d154e35e93636a53993d8
#
_cell.length_a   1.000
_cell.length_b   1.000
_cell.length_c   1.000
_cell.angle_alpha   90.00
_cell.angle_beta   90.00
_cell.angle_gamma   90.00
#
_symmetry.space_group_name_H-M   'P 1'
#
loop_
_entity.id
_entity.type
_entity.pdbx_description
1 polymer ?
#
loop_
_entity_poly.entity_id
_entity_poly.type
_entity_poly.pdbx_seq_one_letter_code
_entity_poly.pdbx_strand_id
1 'polypeptide(L)'
;MQPGGIICVIICCFLLTAGCIQLPGIHILSNTPDPIIGQWVGGEPPATDRHIIFYENQTFFSGDFYLNRGETTDSGTWTKKEPGLYTTTSVTGEITEWVYDSTDDSMYMSRLPLKKYYRYKG
;
A
#
# COMPACT_ATOMS: atom_id res chain seq x y z
N MET A 1 -51.09 -23.15 -9.31
CA MET A 1 -50.81 -23.28 -10.20
C MET A 1 -49.74 -22.47 -10.55
N GLN A 2 -49.85 -21.80 -11.11
CA GLN A 2 -49.00 -20.93 -11.49
C GLN A 2 -48.14 -20.36 -10.49
N PRO A 3 -48.50 -20.37 -9.28
CA PRO A 3 -47.66 -19.79 -8.22
C PRO A 3 -46.27 -20.38 -8.24
N GLY A 4 -46.17 -21.61 -8.50
CA GLY A 4 -44.90 -22.28 -8.52
C GLY A 4 -43.98 -21.73 -9.59
N GLY A 5 -44.52 -21.46 -10.74
CA GLY A 5 -43.71 -20.94 -11.81
C GLY A 5 -43.20 -19.57 -11.51
N ILE A 6 -44.02 -18.79 -10.88
CA ILE A 6 -43.64 -17.43 -10.55
C ILE A 6 -42.50 -17.45 -9.57
N ILE A 7 -42.57 -18.33 -8.61
CA ILE A 7 -41.54 -18.45 -7.61
C ILE A 7 -40.22 -18.79 -8.24
N CYS A 8 -40.27 -19.68 -9.20
CA CYS A 8 -39.03 -20.09 -9.85
C CYS A 8 -38.37 -18.92 -10.54
N VAL A 9 -39.19 -18.10 -11.16
CA VAL A 9 -38.66 -16.95 -11.88
C VAL A 9 -37.92 -16.01 -10.92
N ILE A 10 -38.54 -15.81 -9.78
CA ILE A 10 -37.96 -14.92 -8.78
C ILE A 10 -36.62 -15.45 -8.32
N ILE A 11 -36.57 -16.71 -8.10
CA ILE A 11 -35.31 -17.32 -7.63
C ILE A 11 -34.22 -17.15 -8.66
N CYS A 12 -34.55 -17.33 -9.92
CA CYS A 12 -33.57 -17.17 -10.96
C CYS A 12 -33.00 -15.77 -10.97
N CYS A 13 -33.88 -14.79 -10.86
CA CYS A 13 -33.43 -13.42 -10.87
C CYS A 13 -32.50 -13.14 -9.69
N PHE A 14 -32.83 -13.73 -8.57
CA PHE A 14 -32.04 -13.49 -7.39
C PHE A 14 -30.65 -14.09 -7.56
N LEU A 15 -30.58 -15.26 -8.16
CA LEU A 15 -29.30 -15.90 -8.35
C LEU A 15 -28.43 -15.09 -9.30
N LEU A 16 -29.03 -14.51 -10.30
CA LEU A 16 -28.29 -13.71 -11.24
C LEU A 16 -27.69 -12.51 -10.53
N THR A 17 -28.42 -11.94 -9.64
CA THR A 17 -27.95 -10.80 -8.91
C THR A 17 -26.75 -11.20 -8.05
N ALA A 18 -26.84 -12.33 -7.40
CA ALA A 18 -25.76 -12.81 -6.58
C ALA A 18 -24.53 -13.06 -7.43
N GLY A 19 -24.76 -13.64 -8.61
CA GLY A 19 -23.65 -13.87 -9.51
C GLY A 19 -22.97 -12.59 -9.89
N CYS A 20 -23.75 -11.58 -10.14
CA CYS A 20 -23.19 -10.31 -10.51
C CYS A 20 -22.33 -9.74 -9.40
N ILE A 21 -22.77 -9.91 -8.22
CA ILE A 21 -22.05 -9.38 -7.10
C ILE A 21 -20.72 -10.04 -7.00
N GLN A 22 -20.67 -11.27 -7.37
CA GLN A 22 -19.45 -11.96 -7.21
C GLN A 22 -18.51 -11.50 -8.19
N LEU A 23 -18.97 -11.20 -9.28
CA LEU A 23 -18.17 -10.74 -10.22
C LEU A 23 -17.18 -9.97 -9.74
N PRO A 24 -17.37 -9.65 -8.79
CA PRO A 24 -16.34 -9.06 -8.10
C PRO A 24 -15.15 -9.91 -8.12
N GLY A 25 -15.23 -10.95 -8.74
CA GLY A 25 -14.08 -11.58 -9.15
C GLY A 25 -13.22 -10.50 -9.69
N ILE A 26 -13.71 -9.50 -9.80
CA ILE A 26 -13.28 -8.25 -10.00
C ILE A 26 -12.16 -7.95 -9.14
N HIS A 27 -12.22 -8.32 -7.99
CA HIS A 27 -11.12 -8.09 -7.11
C HIS A 27 -9.86 -8.66 -7.67
N ILE A 28 -10.01 -9.65 -8.44
CA ILE A 28 -8.90 -10.32 -9.00
C ILE A 28 -8.18 -9.37 -9.87
N LEU A 29 -8.90 -8.43 -10.36
CA LEU A 29 -8.32 -7.56 -11.32
C LEU A 29 -7.34 -6.63 -10.72
N SER A 30 -7.36 -6.49 -9.45
CA SER A 30 -6.41 -5.62 -8.84
C SER A 30 -5.18 -6.40 -8.49
N ASN A 31 -4.56 -6.99 -9.48
CA ASN A 31 -3.28 -7.60 -9.28
C ASN A 31 -2.23 -6.52 -9.41
N THR A 32 -2.65 -5.31 -9.60
CA THR A 32 -1.72 -4.20 -9.64
C THR A 32 -1.18 -4.02 -8.23
N PRO A 33 0.12 -4.07 -8.04
CA PRO A 33 0.68 -3.88 -6.70
C PRO A 33 0.37 -2.48 -6.21
N ASP A 34 0.28 -2.35 -4.91
CA ASP A 34 0.04 -1.05 -4.31
C ASP A 34 1.21 -0.13 -4.67
N PRO A 35 0.95 1.11 -5.02
CA PRO A 35 2.03 2.02 -5.43
C PRO A 35 3.09 2.28 -4.37
N ILE A 36 2.81 2.01 -3.10
CA ILE A 36 3.82 2.21 -2.07
C ILE A 36 4.91 1.13 -2.13
N ILE A 37 4.59 -0.01 -2.70
CA ILE A 37 5.53 -1.13 -2.75
C ILE A 37 6.74 -0.77 -3.62
N GLY A 38 7.93 -0.99 -3.10
CA GLY A 38 9.17 -0.71 -3.80
C GLY A 38 10.19 -0.03 -2.89
N GLN A 39 11.26 0.42 -3.49
CA GLN A 39 12.33 1.09 -2.77
C GLN A 39 12.28 2.59 -3.02
N TRP A 40 12.43 3.34 -1.96
CA TRP A 40 12.35 4.80 -1.99
C TRP A 40 13.63 5.39 -1.41
N VAL A 41 14.10 6.46 -2.01
CA VAL A 41 15.32 7.12 -1.60
C VAL A 41 15.02 8.58 -1.34
N GLY A 42 15.50 9.08 -0.23
CA GLY A 42 15.27 10.46 0.11
C GLY A 42 16.06 10.91 1.30
N GLY A 43 15.62 12.02 1.87
CA GLY A 43 16.27 12.64 2.99
C GLY A 43 16.68 14.04 2.62
N GLU A 44 17.23 14.78 3.56
CA GLU A 44 17.72 16.11 3.30
C GLU A 44 19.19 16.09 3.01
N PRO A 45 19.65 16.91 2.06
CA PRO A 45 21.09 17.03 1.86
C PRO A 45 21.75 17.49 3.16
N PRO A 46 22.94 16.95 3.51
CA PRO A 46 23.66 15.96 2.71
C PRO A 46 23.22 14.53 2.94
N ALA A 47 22.20 14.30 3.72
CA ALA A 47 21.78 12.96 4.09
C ALA A 47 20.72 12.42 3.11
N THR A 48 21.01 12.50 1.82
CA THR A 48 20.08 12.03 0.81
C THR A 48 20.23 10.55 0.53
N ASP A 49 20.97 9.87 1.35
CA ASP A 49 21.26 8.45 1.17
C ASP A 49 20.37 7.53 1.99
N ARG A 50 19.32 8.07 2.58
CA ARG A 50 18.38 7.23 3.30
C ARG A 50 17.45 6.53 2.33
N HIS A 51 17.10 5.30 2.65
CA HIS A 51 16.14 4.57 1.85
C HIS A 51 15.15 3.83 2.74
N ILE A 52 14.01 3.51 2.14
CA ILE A 52 13.01 2.69 2.80
C ILE A 52 12.41 1.79 1.74
N ILE A 53 12.19 0.53 2.09
CA ILE A 53 11.65 -0.47 1.18
C ILE A 53 10.35 -0.99 1.76
N PHE A 54 9.28 -0.98 0.94
CA PHE A 54 8.01 -1.55 1.32
C PHE A 54 7.82 -2.82 0.51
N TYR A 55 7.62 -3.93 1.19
CA TYR A 55 7.46 -5.24 0.57
C TYR A 55 5.99 -5.63 0.46
N GLU A 56 5.68 -6.47 -0.51
CA GLU A 56 4.31 -6.93 -0.70
C GLU A 56 3.73 -7.66 0.50
N ASN A 57 4.56 -8.30 1.29
CA ASN A 57 4.10 -9.03 2.47
C ASN A 57 3.82 -8.11 3.65
N GLN A 58 3.72 -6.81 3.38
CA GLN A 58 3.41 -5.79 4.40
C GLN A 58 4.48 -5.62 5.45
N THR A 59 5.72 -5.88 5.09
CA THR A 59 6.85 -5.54 5.93
C THR A 59 7.62 -4.39 5.29
N PHE A 60 8.44 -3.72 6.06
CA PHE A 60 9.30 -2.65 5.54
C PHE A 60 10.69 -2.73 6.16
N PHE A 61 11.63 -2.13 5.48
CA PHE A 61 12.99 -1.97 5.97
C PHE A 61 13.43 -0.54 5.66
N SER A 62 14.08 0.09 6.60
CA SER A 62 14.58 1.45 6.42
C SER A 62 16.00 1.54 6.93
N GLY A 63 16.83 2.31 6.25
CA GLY A 63 18.22 2.48 6.66
C GLY A 63 18.91 3.46 5.75
N ASP A 64 20.23 3.57 5.92
CA ASP A 64 20.99 4.40 5.05
C ASP A 64 21.44 3.60 3.85
N PHE A 65 21.56 4.30 2.72
CA PHE A 65 21.94 3.65 1.49
C PHE A 65 23.34 3.04 1.58
N TYR A 66 24.19 3.69 2.35
CA TYR A 66 25.55 3.20 2.55
C TYR A 66 25.67 2.58 3.92
N LEU A 67 25.42 1.30 3.97
CA LEU A 67 25.37 0.57 5.24
C LEU A 67 26.68 0.47 5.97
N ASN A 68 27.77 0.79 5.33
CA ASN A 68 29.08 0.70 5.96
C ASN A 68 29.37 1.85 6.92
N ARG A 69 28.39 2.69 7.18
CA ARG A 69 28.59 3.81 8.07
C ARG A 69 28.16 3.56 9.50
N GLY A 70 27.74 2.35 9.78
CA GLY A 70 27.26 2.04 11.12
C GLY A 70 25.93 2.69 11.45
N GLU A 71 25.12 2.92 10.43
CA GLU A 71 23.84 3.57 10.60
C GLU A 71 22.81 2.69 11.22
N THR A 72 21.85 3.31 11.88
CA THR A 72 20.76 2.57 12.44
C THR A 72 19.81 2.16 11.31
N THR A 73 19.42 0.91 11.36
CA THR A 73 18.40 0.40 10.45
C THR A 73 17.14 0.18 11.25
N ASP A 74 16.03 0.16 10.57
CA ASP A 74 14.73 -0.08 11.18
C ASP A 74 13.93 -1.02 10.30
N SER A 75 13.01 -1.74 10.90
CA SER A 75 12.15 -2.65 10.16
C SER A 75 10.87 -2.85 10.93
N GLY A 76 9.89 -3.41 10.27
CA GLY A 76 8.60 -3.65 10.89
C GLY A 76 7.55 -3.96 9.85
N THR A 77 6.33 -3.50 10.10
CA THR A 77 5.20 -3.77 9.23
C THR A 77 4.59 -2.48 8.73
N TRP A 78 3.87 -2.56 7.63
CA TRP A 78 3.12 -1.42 7.12
C TRP A 78 1.69 -1.81 6.81
N THR A 79 0.79 -0.85 6.91
CA THR A 79 -0.60 -1.03 6.55
C THR A 79 -1.09 0.17 5.76
N LYS A 80 -2.09 -0.06 4.93
CA LYS A 80 -2.72 1.00 4.18
C LYS A 80 -3.97 1.45 4.92
N LYS A 81 -4.03 2.71 5.31
CA LYS A 81 -5.18 3.24 6.02
C LYS A 81 -6.27 3.63 5.03
N GLU A 82 -5.88 4.22 3.92
CA GLU A 82 -6.79 4.59 2.85
C GLU A 82 -5.91 4.89 1.64
N PRO A 83 -6.46 5.04 0.45
CA PRO A 83 -5.64 5.29 -0.73
C PRO A 83 -4.71 6.49 -0.52
N GLY A 84 -3.43 6.25 -0.69
CA GLY A 84 -2.43 7.30 -0.51
C GLY A 84 -1.97 7.52 0.92
N LEU A 85 -2.53 6.82 1.89
CA LEU A 85 -2.17 7.02 3.29
C LEU A 85 -1.77 5.71 3.94
N TYR A 86 -0.58 5.64 4.48
CA TYR A 86 0.01 4.41 5.00
C TYR A 86 0.59 4.62 6.38
N THR A 87 0.70 3.55 7.13
CA THR A 87 1.30 3.59 8.47
C THR A 87 2.35 2.50 8.56
N THR A 88 3.52 2.84 9.08
CA THR A 88 4.53 1.84 9.40
C THR A 88 4.62 1.73 10.91
N THR A 89 4.83 0.50 11.39
CA THR A 89 5.05 0.24 12.80
C THR A 89 6.38 -0.47 12.93
N SER A 90 7.31 0.17 13.55
CA SER A 90 8.66 -0.36 13.76
C SER A 90 8.65 -1.47 14.79
N VAL A 91 9.64 -2.34 14.73
CA VAL A 91 9.82 -3.37 15.77
C VAL A 91 10.04 -2.75 17.14
N THR A 92 10.44 -1.49 17.20
CA THR A 92 10.59 -0.79 18.47
C THR A 92 9.29 -0.13 18.92
N GLY A 93 8.24 -0.24 18.12
CA GLY A 93 6.93 0.32 18.47
C GLY A 93 6.67 1.71 17.91
N GLU A 94 7.61 2.30 17.20
CA GLU A 94 7.41 3.61 16.63
C GLU A 94 6.44 3.53 15.45
N ILE A 95 5.49 4.43 15.42
CA ILE A 95 4.47 4.48 14.37
C ILE A 95 4.68 5.74 13.54
N THR A 96 4.75 5.58 12.23
CA THR A 96 4.94 6.70 11.32
C THR A 96 3.85 6.67 10.25
N GLU A 97 3.31 7.84 9.95
CA GLU A 97 2.30 7.96 8.90
C GLU A 97 2.96 8.51 7.64
N TRP A 98 2.66 7.88 6.51
CA TRP A 98 3.24 8.23 5.23
C TRP A 98 2.17 8.59 4.22
N VAL A 99 2.46 9.55 3.39
CA VAL A 99 1.57 9.97 2.31
C VAL A 99 2.25 9.66 0.98
N TYR A 100 1.53 9.01 0.08
CA TYR A 100 2.01 8.78 -1.28
C TYR A 100 1.35 9.81 -2.19
N ASP A 101 2.18 10.53 -2.96
CA ASP A 101 1.71 11.54 -3.89
C ASP A 101 1.88 11.01 -5.31
N SER A 102 0.76 10.67 -5.95
CA SER A 102 0.79 10.09 -7.28
C SER A 102 1.16 11.09 -8.37
N THR A 103 1.12 12.38 -8.07
CA THR A 103 1.40 13.39 -9.10
C THR A 103 2.87 13.40 -9.49
N ASP A 104 3.76 13.06 -8.58
CA ASP A 104 5.19 13.01 -8.87
C ASP A 104 5.84 11.70 -8.43
N ASP A 105 5.02 10.69 -8.11
CA ASP A 105 5.50 9.38 -7.65
C ASP A 105 6.49 9.54 -6.50
N SER A 106 6.06 10.26 -5.47
CA SER A 106 6.87 10.49 -4.28
C SER A 106 6.11 10.10 -3.03
N MET A 107 6.81 10.03 -1.92
CA MET A 107 6.16 9.86 -0.64
C MET A 107 6.87 10.68 0.42
N TYR A 108 6.17 10.97 1.51
CA TYR A 108 6.74 11.73 2.61
C TYR A 108 6.02 11.37 3.90
N MET A 109 6.68 11.61 5.02
CA MET A 109 6.02 11.48 6.31
C MET A 109 5.03 12.61 6.45
N SER A 110 3.83 12.32 6.90
CA SER A 110 2.78 13.34 6.99
C SER A 110 3.20 14.56 7.82
N ARG A 111 4.08 14.36 8.79
CA ARG A 111 4.56 15.47 9.62
C ARG A 111 5.71 16.25 8.99
N LEU A 112 6.27 15.76 7.87
CA LEU A 112 7.41 16.38 7.21
C LEU A 112 7.17 16.44 5.70
N PRO A 113 6.16 17.19 5.27
CA PRO A 113 5.72 17.15 3.87
C PRO A 113 6.74 17.67 2.86
N LEU A 114 7.74 18.40 3.32
CA LEU A 114 8.73 18.91 2.39
C LEU A 114 9.91 17.96 2.18
N LYS A 115 9.97 16.90 2.96
CA LYS A 115 11.07 15.95 2.86
C LYS A 115 10.60 14.72 2.09
N LYS A 116 10.67 14.80 0.77
CA LYS A 116 10.14 13.76 -0.10
C LYS A 116 11.14 12.67 -0.37
N TYR A 117 10.60 11.47 -0.52
CA TYR A 117 11.35 10.31 -0.98
C TYR A 117 10.85 10.00 -2.37
N TYR A 118 11.75 9.66 -3.26
CA TYR A 118 11.39 9.32 -4.64
C TYR A 118 11.73 7.86 -4.90
N ARG A 119 11.01 7.26 -5.82
CA ARG A 119 11.20 5.85 -6.13
C ARG A 119 12.60 5.62 -6.69
N TYR A 120 13.29 4.66 -6.10
CA TYR A 120 14.62 4.30 -6.56
C TYR A 120 14.48 3.48 -7.84
N LYS A 121 15.18 3.89 -8.86
CA LYS A 121 15.07 3.24 -10.17
C LYS A 121 16.34 2.51 -10.57
N GLY A 122 17.19 2.28 -9.64
CA GLY A 122 18.41 1.52 -9.87
C GLY A 122 19.56 2.38 -10.32
#